data_b1baa9db6f1a55e7f84c95a3454a0a34
#
_entry.id   b1baa9db6f1a55e7f84c95a3454a0a34
#
_cell.length_a   1.000
_cell.length_b   1.000
_cell.length_c   1.000
_cell.angle_alpha   90.00
_cell.angle_beta   90.00
_cell.angle_gamma   90.00
#
_symmetry.space_group_name_H-M   'P 1'
#
loop_
_entity.id
_entity.type
_entity.pdbx_description
1 polymer ?
#
loop_
_entity_poly.entity_id
_entity_poly.type
_entity_poly.pdbx_seq_one_letter_code
_entity_poly.pdbx_strand_id
1 'polypeptide(L)'
;MTAIPAIATVIPAAGVGKRMKADKPKQYLPLCGLTVLEQTLHRLKQVPALQQFYLALSPDDPYFPTLPLATDPHIQRLDGGAERANSVLNALVQIDAKTYPWVLVHDAARPVVRVSDIELLIDSCIEAGQGGILATPVRDTMKRGSGTVQHTVGHTVDRAGLWHAYTPQLFPTALLRDALQQALAQGVAITDEASAMEWAGLPVLLVQGHADNIKITQAEDLALAAFYLEHSV
;
A
#
# COMPACT_ATOMS: atom_id res chain seq x y z
N MET A 1 12.88 -3.00 -25.14
CA MET A 1 12.31 -3.08 -23.77
C MET A 1 13.39 -2.61 -22.81
N THR A 2 13.13 -1.58 -22.04
CA THR A 2 14.05 -1.11 -20.99
C THR A 2 14.10 -2.20 -19.91
N ALA A 3 15.28 -2.56 -19.45
CA ALA A 3 15.40 -3.56 -18.37
C ALA A 3 14.72 -3.01 -17.10
N ILE A 4 13.86 -3.82 -16.48
CA ILE A 4 13.20 -3.45 -15.23
C ILE A 4 14.29 -3.43 -14.14
N PRO A 5 14.48 -2.29 -13.43
CA PRO A 5 15.46 -2.19 -12.36
C PRO A 5 15.03 -2.98 -11.13
N ALA A 6 15.96 -3.21 -10.20
CA ALA A 6 15.63 -3.73 -8.88
C ALA A 6 14.74 -2.73 -8.12
N ILE A 7 13.67 -3.23 -7.52
CA ILE A 7 12.67 -2.44 -6.80
C ILE A 7 12.68 -2.84 -5.33
N ALA A 8 12.80 -1.87 -4.43
CA ALA A 8 12.54 -2.08 -3.01
C ALA A 8 11.04 -2.00 -2.74
N THR A 9 10.55 -2.76 -1.77
CA THR A 9 9.14 -2.75 -1.37
C THR A 9 9.01 -2.30 0.07
N VAL A 10 8.18 -1.30 0.33
CA VAL A 10 7.85 -0.82 1.68
C VAL A 10 6.46 -1.27 2.08
N ILE A 11 6.33 -1.87 3.25
CA ILE A 11 5.08 -2.36 3.81
C ILE A 11 4.85 -1.71 5.16
N PRO A 12 4.06 -0.63 5.24
CA PRO A 12 3.68 -0.04 6.51
C PRO A 12 2.68 -0.94 7.25
N ALA A 13 3.09 -1.48 8.39
CA ALA A 13 2.34 -2.46 9.17
C ALA A 13 2.34 -2.16 10.69
N ALA A 14 2.70 -0.94 11.12
CA ALA A 14 2.71 -0.54 12.53
C ALA A 14 1.31 -0.26 13.10
N GLY A 15 0.29 -0.17 12.26
CA GLY A 15 -1.07 0.16 12.68
C GLY A 15 -1.76 -0.99 13.42
N VAL A 16 -2.41 -0.67 14.55
CA VAL A 16 -3.12 -1.66 15.41
C VAL A 16 -4.52 -2.04 14.90
N GLY A 17 -5.04 -1.40 13.86
CA GLY A 17 -6.31 -1.80 13.24
C GLY A 17 -7.56 -1.68 14.14
N LYS A 18 -7.70 -0.63 14.93
CA LYS A 18 -8.77 -0.42 15.95
C LYS A 18 -10.19 -0.74 15.47
N ARG A 19 -10.49 -0.58 14.18
CA ARG A 19 -11.80 -0.86 13.59
C ARG A 19 -12.18 -2.35 13.54
N MET A 20 -11.19 -3.24 13.57
CA MET A 20 -11.41 -4.69 13.54
C MET A 20 -11.98 -5.25 14.84
N LYS A 21 -11.83 -4.54 15.98
CA LYS A 21 -12.23 -5.03 17.33
C LYS A 21 -11.71 -6.44 17.65
N ALA A 22 -10.55 -6.80 17.10
CA ALA A 22 -9.92 -8.11 17.29
C ALA A 22 -8.84 -8.03 18.38
N ASP A 23 -8.48 -9.19 18.93
CA ASP A 23 -7.50 -9.32 20.03
C ASP A 23 -6.06 -9.03 19.61
N LYS A 24 -5.80 -8.97 18.30
CA LYS A 24 -4.50 -8.69 17.70
C LYS A 24 -4.61 -7.80 16.48
N PRO A 25 -3.51 -7.12 16.05
CA PRO A 25 -3.50 -6.29 14.87
C PRO A 25 -3.94 -7.07 13.62
N LYS A 26 -4.72 -6.43 12.76
CA LYS A 26 -5.39 -7.07 11.61
C LYS A 26 -4.44 -7.80 10.66
N GLN A 27 -3.19 -7.33 10.52
CA GLN A 27 -2.17 -7.96 9.69
C GLN A 27 -1.76 -9.36 10.19
N TYR A 28 -2.06 -9.69 11.44
CA TYR A 28 -1.80 -11.00 12.05
C TYR A 28 -3.04 -11.89 12.20
N LEU A 29 -4.18 -11.44 11.67
CA LEU A 29 -5.39 -12.28 11.65
C LEU A 29 -5.22 -13.43 10.64
N PRO A 30 -5.77 -14.62 10.94
CA PRO A 30 -5.67 -15.77 10.06
C PRO A 30 -6.48 -15.55 8.77
N LEU A 31 -5.91 -15.94 7.64
CA LEU A 31 -6.52 -15.87 6.32
C LEU A 31 -5.99 -17.03 5.45
N CYS A 32 -6.85 -18.01 5.12
CA CYS A 32 -6.50 -19.15 4.27
C CYS A 32 -5.19 -19.84 4.69
N GLY A 33 -5.08 -20.21 5.97
CA GLY A 33 -3.93 -20.96 6.51
C GLY A 33 -2.68 -20.15 6.86
N LEU A 34 -2.62 -18.87 6.49
CA LEU A 34 -1.55 -17.92 6.81
C LEU A 34 -2.12 -16.70 7.53
N THR A 35 -1.27 -15.74 7.92
CA THR A 35 -1.73 -14.42 8.34
C THR A 35 -1.99 -13.52 7.13
N VAL A 36 -2.77 -12.44 7.31
CA VAL A 36 -2.99 -11.42 6.28
C VAL A 36 -1.66 -10.87 5.74
N LEU A 37 -0.68 -10.62 6.62
CA LEU A 37 0.65 -10.15 6.24
C LEU A 37 1.41 -11.18 5.40
N GLU A 38 1.37 -12.45 5.79
CA GLU A 38 2.01 -13.53 5.02
C GLU A 38 1.39 -13.68 3.64
N GLN A 39 0.06 -13.62 3.52
CA GLN A 39 -0.63 -13.64 2.22
C GLN A 39 -0.21 -12.46 1.35
N THR A 40 -0.15 -11.25 1.94
CA THR A 40 0.28 -10.05 1.20
C THR A 40 1.71 -10.21 0.68
N LEU A 41 2.65 -10.61 1.55
CA LEU A 41 4.05 -10.84 1.16
C LEU A 41 4.19 -11.98 0.15
N HIS A 42 3.39 -13.03 0.28
CA HIS A 42 3.39 -14.15 -0.67
C HIS A 42 3.03 -13.68 -2.10
N ARG A 43 2.07 -12.78 -2.25
CA ARG A 43 1.73 -12.20 -3.56
C ARG A 43 2.86 -11.34 -4.10
N LEU A 44 3.39 -10.43 -3.30
CA LEU A 44 4.46 -9.52 -3.72
C LEU A 44 5.73 -10.26 -4.12
N LYS A 45 6.10 -11.32 -3.41
CA LYS A 45 7.28 -12.14 -3.71
C LYS A 45 7.20 -12.93 -5.02
N GLN A 46 6.03 -13.05 -5.62
CA GLN A 46 5.87 -13.65 -6.94
C GLN A 46 6.34 -12.73 -8.07
N VAL A 47 6.60 -11.45 -7.80
CA VAL A 47 7.09 -10.47 -8.77
C VAL A 47 8.63 -10.38 -8.69
N PRO A 48 9.38 -10.88 -9.70
CA PRO A 48 10.85 -10.99 -9.62
C PRO A 48 11.59 -9.66 -9.45
N ALA A 49 10.98 -8.55 -9.90
CA ALA A 49 11.56 -7.22 -9.77
C ALA A 49 11.58 -6.70 -8.32
N LEU A 50 10.73 -7.24 -7.43
CA LEU A 50 10.64 -6.88 -6.02
C LEU A 50 11.66 -7.69 -5.21
N GLN A 51 12.84 -7.14 -4.99
CA GLN A 51 13.99 -7.89 -4.46
C GLN A 51 14.20 -7.74 -2.95
N GLN A 52 13.79 -6.63 -2.36
CA GLN A 52 13.97 -6.34 -0.94
C GLN A 52 12.70 -5.76 -0.34
N PHE A 53 12.32 -6.23 0.84
CA PHE A 53 11.11 -5.83 1.55
C PHE A 53 11.46 -5.14 2.87
N TYR A 54 10.99 -3.92 3.05
CA TYR A 54 11.14 -3.12 4.26
C TYR A 54 9.80 -3.11 5.00
N LEU A 55 9.75 -3.81 6.12
CA LEU A 55 8.53 -3.99 6.90
C LEU A 55 8.55 -3.08 8.13
N ALA A 56 7.76 -2.01 8.09
CA ALA A 56 7.65 -1.05 9.20
C ALA A 56 6.58 -1.53 10.21
N LEU A 57 7.04 -1.98 11.37
CA LEU A 57 6.21 -2.54 12.45
C LEU A 57 6.21 -1.63 13.69
N SER A 58 5.29 -1.88 14.63
CA SER A 58 5.41 -1.30 15.96
C SER A 58 6.75 -1.70 16.60
N PRO A 59 7.45 -0.81 17.32
CA PRO A 59 8.70 -1.16 18.01
C PRO A 59 8.55 -2.40 18.91
N ASP A 60 7.44 -2.49 19.63
CA ASP A 60 7.12 -3.57 20.57
C ASP A 60 6.24 -4.67 19.96
N ASP A 61 6.33 -4.90 18.63
CA ASP A 61 5.51 -5.92 17.96
C ASP A 61 5.92 -7.34 18.41
N PRO A 62 5.03 -8.07 19.13
CA PRO A 62 5.34 -9.39 19.64
C PRO A 62 5.02 -10.51 18.63
N TYR A 63 4.32 -10.22 17.56
CA TYR A 63 3.78 -11.23 16.64
C TYR A 63 4.76 -11.56 15.52
N PHE A 64 5.38 -10.56 14.90
CA PHE A 64 6.28 -10.77 13.78
C PHE A 64 7.42 -11.76 14.08
N PRO A 65 8.10 -11.72 15.25
CA PRO A 65 9.15 -12.70 15.56
C PRO A 65 8.70 -14.17 15.59
N THR A 66 7.38 -14.40 15.69
CA THR A 66 6.81 -15.76 15.70
C THR A 66 6.50 -16.31 14.30
N LEU A 67 6.59 -15.48 13.28
CA LEU A 67 6.30 -15.86 11.89
C LEU A 67 7.56 -16.38 11.19
N PRO A 68 7.43 -17.31 10.25
CA PRO A 68 8.55 -17.75 9.38
C PRO A 68 9.21 -16.58 8.62
N LEU A 69 8.45 -15.52 8.35
CA LEU A 69 8.93 -14.30 7.70
C LEU A 69 10.06 -13.58 8.46
N ALA A 70 10.17 -13.78 9.79
CA ALA A 70 11.18 -13.12 10.60
C ALA A 70 12.62 -13.56 10.30
N THR A 71 12.78 -14.72 9.66
CA THR A 71 14.09 -15.28 9.28
C THR A 71 14.39 -15.13 7.78
N ASP A 72 13.51 -14.49 7.03
CA ASP A 72 13.68 -14.31 5.59
C ASP A 72 14.73 -13.20 5.30
N PRO A 73 15.85 -13.51 4.62
CA PRO A 73 16.92 -12.56 4.38
C PRO A 73 16.51 -11.38 3.48
N HIS A 74 15.41 -11.52 2.71
CA HIS A 74 14.86 -10.47 1.88
C HIS A 74 13.91 -9.52 2.62
N ILE A 75 13.67 -9.76 3.93
CA ILE A 75 12.80 -8.92 4.74
C ILE A 75 13.63 -8.19 5.81
N GLN A 76 13.65 -6.89 5.73
CA GLN A 76 14.23 -6.03 6.76
C GLN A 76 13.11 -5.44 7.61
N ARG A 77 13.05 -5.82 8.89
CA ARG A 77 12.19 -5.17 9.88
C ARG A 77 12.79 -3.83 10.28
N LEU A 78 11.92 -2.84 10.42
CA LEU A 78 12.26 -1.54 10.99
C LEU A 78 11.09 -1.00 11.83
N ASP A 79 11.36 0.00 12.66
CA ASP A 79 10.34 0.62 13.48
C ASP A 79 9.47 1.57 12.64
N GLY A 80 8.17 1.40 12.76
CA GLY A 80 7.18 2.33 12.20
C GLY A 80 7.18 3.65 12.94
N GLY A 81 6.49 4.64 12.37
CA GLY A 81 6.30 5.96 12.96
C GLY A 81 4.89 6.14 13.55
N ALA A 82 4.62 7.38 14.00
CA ALA A 82 3.34 7.73 14.61
C ALA A 82 2.15 7.54 13.65
N GLU A 83 2.36 7.82 12.37
CA GLU A 83 1.37 7.65 11.32
C GLU A 83 1.92 6.78 10.18
N ARG A 84 1.03 6.42 9.22
CA ARG A 84 1.41 5.60 8.06
C ARG A 84 2.53 6.26 7.24
N ALA A 85 2.42 7.56 6.98
CA ALA A 85 3.41 8.31 6.21
C ALA A 85 4.79 8.34 6.90
N ASN A 86 4.83 8.47 8.24
CA ASN A 86 6.07 8.39 9.01
C ASN A 86 6.71 6.99 8.91
N SER A 87 5.89 5.94 8.96
CA SER A 87 6.38 4.55 8.80
C SER A 87 7.00 4.33 7.42
N VAL A 88 6.38 4.88 6.37
CA VAL A 88 6.94 4.82 5.01
C VAL A 88 8.23 5.62 4.91
N LEU A 89 8.29 6.84 5.46
CA LEU A 89 9.51 7.64 5.44
C LEU A 89 10.66 6.95 6.20
N ASN A 90 10.39 6.33 7.36
CA ASN A 90 11.38 5.57 8.11
C ASN A 90 12.02 4.45 7.27
N ALA A 91 11.23 3.80 6.42
CA ALA A 91 11.74 2.80 5.48
C ALA A 91 12.54 3.45 4.35
N LEU A 92 12.04 4.52 3.74
CA LEU A 92 12.67 5.19 2.61
C LEU A 92 14.07 5.72 2.92
N VAL A 93 14.31 6.17 4.15
CA VAL A 93 15.65 6.63 4.58
C VAL A 93 16.68 5.51 4.73
N GLN A 94 16.21 4.24 4.82
CA GLN A 94 17.08 3.06 4.86
C GLN A 94 17.39 2.49 3.46
N ILE A 95 16.66 2.92 2.44
CA ILE A 95 16.77 2.40 1.08
C ILE A 95 17.87 3.18 0.34
N ASP A 96 18.90 2.47 -0.14
CA ASP A 96 19.85 3.05 -1.07
C ASP A 96 19.22 3.20 -2.47
N ALA A 97 18.96 4.44 -2.86
CA ALA A 97 18.34 4.76 -4.14
C ALA A 97 19.24 4.46 -5.37
N LYS A 98 20.52 4.16 -5.17
CA LYS A 98 21.41 3.69 -6.25
C LYS A 98 21.19 2.20 -6.52
N THR A 99 21.01 1.42 -5.47
CA THR A 99 20.71 -0.02 -5.58
C THR A 99 19.26 -0.26 -5.98
N TYR A 100 18.32 0.51 -5.37
CA TYR A 100 16.89 0.43 -5.63
C TYR A 100 16.36 1.80 -6.10
N PRO A 101 16.51 2.12 -7.40
CA PRO A 101 16.10 3.41 -7.93
C PRO A 101 14.57 3.64 -7.87
N TRP A 102 13.81 2.56 -7.74
CA TRP A 102 12.36 2.58 -7.59
C TRP A 102 11.92 1.89 -6.30
N VAL A 103 10.85 2.39 -5.70
CA VAL A 103 10.22 1.82 -4.52
C VAL A 103 8.75 1.63 -4.74
N LEU A 104 8.27 0.45 -4.36
CA LEU A 104 6.86 0.09 -4.35
C LEU A 104 6.36 0.14 -2.90
N VAL A 105 5.29 0.88 -2.62
CA VAL A 105 4.65 0.91 -1.30
C VAL A 105 3.34 0.16 -1.38
N HIS A 106 3.14 -0.81 -0.48
CA HIS A 106 1.94 -1.63 -0.44
C HIS A 106 1.40 -1.81 0.97
N ASP A 107 0.09 -1.67 1.14
CA ASP A 107 -0.56 -1.88 2.43
C ASP A 107 -0.52 -3.35 2.86
N ALA A 108 -0.05 -3.63 4.08
CA ALA A 108 -0.01 -4.97 4.69
C ALA A 108 -1.38 -5.69 4.70
N ALA A 109 -2.46 -4.96 4.59
CA ALA A 109 -3.83 -5.45 4.65
C ALA A 109 -4.54 -5.54 3.28
N ARG A 110 -3.78 -5.67 2.17
CA ARG A 110 -4.31 -5.94 0.83
C ARG A 110 -3.74 -7.25 0.26
N PRO A 111 -4.14 -8.40 0.82
CA PRO A 111 -3.56 -9.71 0.48
C PRO A 111 -3.98 -10.25 -0.89
N VAL A 112 -4.97 -9.62 -1.53
CA VAL A 112 -5.58 -10.12 -2.77
C VAL A 112 -5.17 -9.36 -4.02
N VAL A 113 -4.12 -8.53 -3.95
CA VAL A 113 -3.56 -7.86 -5.12
C VAL A 113 -3.10 -8.91 -6.15
N ARG A 114 -3.43 -8.72 -7.41
CA ARG A 114 -3.01 -9.63 -8.49
C ARG A 114 -1.58 -9.33 -8.90
N VAL A 115 -0.81 -10.39 -9.15
CA VAL A 115 0.57 -10.27 -9.66
C VAL A 115 0.59 -9.51 -10.98
N SER A 116 -0.34 -9.80 -11.89
CA SER A 116 -0.48 -9.10 -13.17
C SER A 116 -0.72 -7.60 -13.04
N ASP A 117 -1.46 -7.15 -12.00
CA ASP A 117 -1.68 -5.72 -11.76
C ASP A 117 -0.40 -5.04 -11.27
N ILE A 118 0.39 -5.74 -10.44
CA ILE A 118 1.68 -5.24 -9.96
C ILE A 118 2.65 -5.09 -11.14
N GLU A 119 2.74 -6.10 -12.00
CA GLU A 119 3.59 -6.07 -13.20
C GLU A 119 3.15 -4.96 -14.16
N LEU A 120 1.84 -4.82 -14.40
CA LEU A 120 1.29 -3.73 -15.22
C LEU A 120 1.66 -2.34 -14.66
N LEU A 121 1.58 -2.15 -13.35
CA LEU A 121 1.99 -0.90 -12.70
C LEU A 121 3.48 -0.63 -12.91
N ILE A 122 4.32 -1.66 -12.72
CA ILE A 122 5.78 -1.54 -12.90
C ILE A 122 6.09 -1.15 -14.36
N ASP A 123 5.56 -1.90 -15.31
CA ASP A 123 5.82 -1.65 -16.74
C ASP A 123 5.38 -0.24 -17.15
N SER A 124 4.16 0.16 -16.77
CA SER A 124 3.62 1.48 -17.09
C SER A 124 4.47 2.62 -16.51
N CYS A 125 4.89 2.49 -15.25
CA CYS A 125 5.70 3.53 -14.59
C CYS A 125 7.12 3.61 -15.16
N ILE A 126 7.76 2.46 -15.41
CA ILE A 126 9.12 2.42 -15.96
C ILE A 126 9.14 2.93 -17.40
N GLU A 127 8.18 2.55 -18.23
CA GLU A 127 8.07 3.04 -19.60
C GLU A 127 7.85 4.55 -19.67
N ALA A 128 6.99 5.09 -18.81
CA ALA A 128 6.72 6.51 -18.72
C ALA A 128 7.83 7.30 -18.01
N GLY A 129 8.73 6.64 -17.28
CA GLY A 129 9.71 7.30 -16.39
C GLY A 129 9.04 8.11 -15.27
N GLN A 130 7.82 7.73 -14.87
CA GLN A 130 6.94 8.48 -13.98
C GLN A 130 6.28 7.55 -12.96
N GLY A 131 6.18 8.01 -11.71
CA GLY A 131 5.50 7.25 -10.65
C GLY A 131 4.00 7.11 -10.91
N GLY A 132 3.39 6.08 -10.29
CA GLY A 132 1.98 5.79 -10.47
C GLY A 132 1.39 4.92 -9.36
N ILE A 133 0.07 4.77 -9.42
CA ILE A 133 -0.71 3.99 -8.47
C ILE A 133 -1.68 3.05 -9.18
N LEU A 134 -1.96 1.91 -8.57
CA LEU A 134 -3.14 1.14 -8.96
C LEU A 134 -4.41 1.86 -8.52
N ALA A 135 -5.37 1.92 -9.42
CA ALA A 135 -6.66 2.56 -9.15
C ALA A 135 -7.78 1.92 -9.98
N THR A 136 -9.03 2.14 -9.60
CA THR A 136 -10.20 1.78 -10.42
C THR A 136 -11.17 2.94 -10.53
N PRO A 137 -11.81 3.14 -11.70
CA PRO A 137 -12.83 4.17 -11.83
C PRO A 137 -14.00 3.95 -10.85
N VAL A 138 -14.53 5.03 -10.30
CA VAL A 138 -15.74 4.98 -9.48
C VAL A 138 -16.93 4.60 -10.35
N ARG A 139 -17.64 3.53 -9.98
CA ARG A 139 -18.79 3.00 -10.73
C ARG A 139 -20.14 3.45 -10.17
N ASP A 140 -20.23 3.59 -8.85
CA ASP A 140 -21.47 3.95 -8.18
C ASP A 140 -21.69 5.46 -8.14
N THR A 141 -22.95 5.88 -7.88
CA THR A 141 -23.28 7.27 -7.64
C THR A 141 -22.69 7.75 -6.32
N MET A 142 -21.85 8.76 -6.36
CA MET A 142 -21.21 9.34 -5.17
C MET A 142 -22.04 10.45 -4.56
N LYS A 143 -22.16 10.45 -3.23
CA LYS A 143 -22.86 11.47 -2.46
C LYS A 143 -21.89 12.16 -1.49
N ARG A 144 -21.96 13.47 -1.41
CA ARG A 144 -21.33 14.23 -0.32
C ARG A 144 -22.31 14.27 0.85
N GLY A 145 -21.90 13.74 2.00
CA GLY A 145 -22.69 13.87 3.24
C GLY A 145 -22.68 15.31 3.78
N SER A 146 -23.72 15.67 4.45
CA SER A 146 -23.82 16.89 5.26
C SER A 146 -24.31 16.54 6.66
N GLY A 147 -23.99 17.41 7.64
CA GLY A 147 -24.35 17.21 9.05
C GLY A 147 -23.34 16.34 9.81
N THR A 148 -23.23 16.58 11.09
CA THR A 148 -22.29 15.91 12.01
C THR A 148 -22.97 14.86 12.89
N VAL A 149 -24.24 15.03 13.18
CA VAL A 149 -25.03 14.13 14.07
C VAL A 149 -25.89 13.17 13.26
N GLN A 150 -26.58 13.68 12.24
CA GLN A 150 -27.38 12.88 11.31
C GLN A 150 -26.84 13.09 9.90
N HIS A 151 -26.38 11.99 9.29
CA HIS A 151 -25.85 12.05 7.94
C HIS A 151 -27.01 12.20 6.94
N THR A 152 -27.08 13.36 6.29
CA THR A 152 -28.00 13.62 5.18
C THR A 152 -27.20 13.82 3.90
N VAL A 153 -27.85 13.68 2.75
CA VAL A 153 -27.22 13.96 1.46
C VAL A 153 -27.11 15.47 1.27
N GLY A 154 -25.88 16.00 1.21
CA GLY A 154 -25.62 17.39 0.85
C GLY A 154 -25.82 17.62 -0.65
N HIS A 155 -25.13 16.85 -1.48
CA HIS A 155 -25.26 16.86 -2.94
C HIS A 155 -24.70 15.60 -3.57
N THR A 156 -25.06 15.38 -4.84
CA THR A 156 -24.45 14.33 -5.68
C THR A 156 -23.12 14.85 -6.22
N VAL A 157 -22.07 14.05 -6.07
CA VAL A 157 -20.75 14.34 -6.66
C VAL A 157 -20.72 13.74 -8.06
N ASP A 158 -20.29 14.50 -9.05
CA ASP A 158 -20.02 13.93 -10.37
C ASP A 158 -18.88 12.93 -10.26
N ARG A 159 -19.13 11.71 -10.72
CA ARG A 159 -18.14 10.61 -10.68
C ARG A 159 -17.19 10.59 -11.89
N ALA A 160 -17.44 11.42 -12.89
CA ALA A 160 -16.55 11.49 -14.05
C ALA A 160 -15.13 11.88 -13.59
N GLY A 161 -14.16 11.06 -13.93
CA GLY A 161 -12.77 11.27 -13.52
C GLY A 161 -12.46 10.94 -12.04
N LEU A 162 -13.42 10.40 -11.24
CA LEU A 162 -13.13 9.92 -9.90
C LEU A 162 -12.61 8.47 -9.94
N TRP A 163 -11.58 8.22 -9.15
CA TRP A 163 -10.95 6.91 -9.02
C TRP A 163 -10.83 6.49 -7.55
N HIS A 164 -10.99 5.20 -7.29
CA HIS A 164 -10.59 4.59 -6.03
C HIS A 164 -9.07 4.35 -6.07
N ALA A 165 -8.32 5.08 -5.26
CA ALA A 165 -6.89 4.88 -5.12
C ALA A 165 -6.60 3.61 -4.31
N TYR A 166 -5.70 2.77 -4.81
CA TYR A 166 -5.23 1.55 -4.17
C TYR A 166 -3.72 1.62 -3.92
N THR A 167 -3.22 0.59 -3.28
CA THR A 167 -1.81 0.20 -3.33
C THR A 167 -1.72 -1.15 -4.05
N PRO A 168 -0.57 -1.47 -4.70
CA PRO A 168 0.71 -0.78 -4.63
C PRO A 168 0.73 0.58 -5.34
N GLN A 169 1.65 1.43 -4.86
CA GLN A 169 2.02 2.71 -5.44
C GLN A 169 3.53 2.67 -5.71
N LEU A 170 3.97 3.00 -6.91
CA LEU A 170 5.36 2.86 -7.37
C LEU A 170 5.94 4.22 -7.76
N PHE A 171 7.08 4.57 -7.19
CA PHE A 171 7.72 5.86 -7.43
C PHE A 171 9.26 5.74 -7.48
N PRO A 172 9.97 6.69 -8.13
CA PRO A 172 11.40 6.84 -7.96
C PRO A 172 11.74 7.09 -6.49
N THR A 173 12.61 6.26 -5.91
CA THR A 173 12.90 6.21 -4.46
C THR A 173 13.32 7.57 -3.89
N ALA A 174 14.24 8.25 -4.56
CA ALA A 174 14.71 9.54 -4.10
C ALA A 174 13.61 10.61 -4.12
N LEU A 175 12.81 10.65 -5.20
CA LEU A 175 11.74 11.64 -5.34
C LEU A 175 10.65 11.44 -4.26
N LEU A 176 10.21 10.21 -4.04
CA LEU A 176 9.20 9.94 -3.01
C LEU A 176 9.74 10.27 -1.60
N ARG A 177 10.98 9.89 -1.30
CA ARG A 177 11.60 10.21 -0.01
C ARG A 177 11.63 11.72 0.22
N ASP A 178 12.11 12.48 -0.76
CA ASP A 178 12.25 13.93 -0.64
C ASP A 178 10.89 14.62 -0.53
N ALA A 179 9.89 14.18 -1.31
CA ALA A 179 8.52 14.70 -1.25
C ALA A 179 7.87 14.44 0.12
N LEU A 180 7.96 13.21 0.64
CA LEU A 180 7.43 12.86 1.96
C LEU A 180 8.13 13.61 3.09
N GLN A 181 9.45 13.70 3.05
CA GLN A 181 10.21 14.42 4.07
C GLN A 181 9.84 15.89 4.13
N GLN A 182 9.72 16.55 2.98
CA GLN A 182 9.36 17.98 2.93
C GLN A 182 7.90 18.21 3.34
N ALA A 183 6.97 17.41 2.85
CA ALA A 183 5.56 17.52 3.19
C ALA A 183 5.31 17.36 4.70
N LEU A 184 5.91 16.32 5.31
CA LEU A 184 5.78 16.07 6.75
C LEU A 184 6.45 17.17 7.60
N ALA A 185 7.60 17.70 7.16
CA ALA A 185 8.25 18.82 7.83
C ALA A 185 7.40 20.11 7.82
N GLN A 186 6.52 20.27 6.83
CA GLN A 186 5.59 21.39 6.73
C GLN A 186 4.21 21.11 7.35
N GLY A 187 4.05 19.94 7.99
CA GLY A 187 2.79 19.57 8.63
C GLY A 187 1.64 19.24 7.65
N VAL A 188 1.99 18.89 6.40
CA VAL A 188 0.99 18.51 5.39
C VAL A 188 0.41 17.14 5.72
N ALA A 189 -0.92 17.05 5.72
CA ALA A 189 -1.61 15.77 5.92
C ALA A 189 -1.45 14.88 4.66
N ILE A 190 -0.65 13.84 4.78
CA ILE A 190 -0.40 12.87 3.70
C ILE A 190 -1.28 11.64 3.92
N THR A 191 -2.11 11.31 2.94
CA THR A 191 -3.02 10.16 2.98
C THR A 191 -2.41 8.90 2.38
N ASP A 192 -1.63 9.07 1.31
CA ASP A 192 -0.89 8.03 0.59
C ASP A 192 0.35 8.63 -0.10
N GLU A 193 1.12 7.81 -0.80
CA GLU A 193 2.34 8.27 -1.47
C GLU A 193 2.02 9.22 -2.65
N ALA A 194 0.91 8.98 -3.34
CA ALA A 194 0.46 9.86 -4.44
C ALA A 194 0.24 11.28 -3.94
N SER A 195 -0.42 11.48 -2.80
CA SER A 195 -0.68 12.79 -2.24
C SER A 195 0.59 13.57 -1.89
N ALA A 196 1.67 12.88 -1.52
CA ALA A 196 2.97 13.52 -1.33
C ALA A 196 3.61 13.98 -2.64
N MET A 197 3.49 13.17 -3.69
CA MET A 197 3.99 13.53 -5.03
C MET A 197 3.19 14.67 -5.63
N GLU A 198 1.87 14.66 -5.51
CA GLU A 198 0.97 15.74 -5.92
C GLU A 198 1.32 17.06 -5.21
N TRP A 199 1.53 17.01 -3.88
CA TRP A 199 1.96 18.16 -3.11
C TRP A 199 3.29 18.73 -3.62
N ALA A 200 4.22 17.87 -4.02
CA ALA A 200 5.50 18.26 -4.61
C ALA A 200 5.38 18.75 -6.07
N GLY A 201 4.17 18.78 -6.65
CA GLY A 201 3.94 19.18 -8.04
C GLY A 201 4.40 18.15 -9.07
N LEU A 202 4.57 16.90 -8.66
CA LEU A 202 5.00 15.79 -9.50
C LEU A 202 3.81 15.02 -10.05
N PRO A 203 3.80 14.64 -11.33
CA PRO A 203 2.71 13.90 -11.92
C PRO A 203 2.66 12.45 -11.41
N VAL A 204 1.44 11.89 -11.32
CA VAL A 204 1.18 10.51 -10.88
C VAL A 204 0.28 9.81 -11.89
N LEU A 205 0.71 8.65 -12.38
CA LEU A 205 -0.09 7.82 -13.28
C LEU A 205 -1.21 7.10 -12.52
N LEU A 206 -2.39 7.03 -13.13
CA LEU A 206 -3.47 6.14 -12.72
C LEU A 206 -3.41 4.88 -13.59
N VAL A 207 -2.97 3.77 -13.03
CA VAL A 207 -2.93 2.47 -13.71
C VAL A 207 -4.14 1.66 -13.26
N GLN A 208 -4.96 1.24 -14.21
CA GLN A 208 -6.19 0.53 -13.88
C GLN A 208 -5.90 -0.90 -13.43
N GLY A 209 -6.19 -1.19 -12.15
CA GLY A 209 -6.17 -2.53 -11.58
C GLY A 209 -7.57 -3.11 -11.41
N HIS A 210 -7.67 -4.20 -10.66
CA HIS A 210 -8.92 -4.90 -10.38
C HIS A 210 -9.55 -4.45 -9.06
N ALA A 211 -10.88 -4.42 -9.02
CA ALA A 211 -11.64 -3.98 -7.84
C ALA A 211 -11.60 -4.98 -6.67
N ASP A 212 -11.17 -6.20 -6.92
CA ASP A 212 -10.96 -7.23 -5.89
C ASP A 212 -9.70 -6.97 -5.01
N ASN A 213 -8.86 -6.01 -5.36
CA ASN A 213 -7.74 -5.56 -4.53
C ASN A 213 -8.24 -4.79 -3.29
N ILE A 214 -9.06 -5.47 -2.49
CA ILE A 214 -9.69 -4.90 -1.30
C ILE A 214 -8.69 -4.70 -0.16
N LYS A 215 -8.97 -3.71 0.69
CA LYS A 215 -8.24 -3.47 1.94
C LYS A 215 -9.03 -4.03 3.11
N ILE A 216 -8.49 -5.00 3.83
CA ILE A 216 -9.11 -5.52 5.05
C ILE A 216 -9.13 -4.40 6.10
N THR A 217 -10.34 -3.95 6.44
CA THR A 217 -10.59 -2.87 7.40
C THR A 217 -11.61 -3.24 8.46
N GLN A 218 -12.52 -4.16 8.15
CA GLN A 218 -13.60 -4.66 9.00
C GLN A 218 -13.59 -6.20 8.98
N ALA A 219 -14.30 -6.82 9.91
CA ALA A 219 -14.28 -8.29 10.07
C ALA A 219 -14.83 -9.03 8.83
N GLU A 220 -15.86 -8.49 8.19
CA GLU A 220 -16.47 -9.05 6.98
C GLU A 220 -15.52 -9.04 5.78
N ASP A 221 -14.54 -8.13 5.74
CA ASP A 221 -13.54 -8.09 4.65
C ASP A 221 -12.65 -9.34 4.64
N LEU A 222 -12.47 -10.03 5.79
CA LEU A 222 -11.70 -11.28 5.85
C LEU A 222 -12.36 -12.40 5.05
N ALA A 223 -13.69 -12.56 5.17
CA ALA A 223 -14.42 -13.57 4.42
C ALA A 223 -14.38 -13.29 2.91
N LEU A 224 -14.50 -12.01 2.53
CA LEU A 224 -14.39 -11.60 1.14
C LEU A 224 -12.97 -11.80 0.58
N ALA A 225 -11.94 -11.47 1.37
CA ALA A 225 -10.55 -11.72 0.99
C ALA A 225 -10.26 -13.23 0.83
N ALA A 226 -10.79 -14.07 1.73
CA ALA A 226 -10.67 -15.52 1.62
C ALA A 226 -11.30 -16.03 0.32
N PHE A 227 -12.52 -15.59 0.01
CA PHE A 227 -13.21 -15.93 -1.23
C PHE A 227 -12.36 -15.57 -2.46
N TYR A 228 -11.78 -14.37 -2.50
CA TYR A 228 -10.93 -13.97 -3.62
C TYR A 228 -9.63 -14.78 -3.71
N LEU A 229 -8.99 -15.11 -2.58
CA LEU A 229 -7.78 -15.94 -2.59
C LEU A 229 -8.02 -17.35 -3.12
N GLU A 230 -9.20 -17.92 -2.86
CA GLU A 230 -9.57 -19.27 -3.29
C GLU A 230 -10.07 -19.33 -4.75
N HIS A 231 -10.61 -18.22 -5.28
CA HIS A 231 -11.28 -18.19 -6.59
C HIS A 231 -10.63 -17.24 -7.61
N SER A 232 -9.63 -16.43 -7.20
CA SER A 232 -8.90 -15.59 -8.16
C SER A 232 -7.86 -16.42 -8.90
N VAL A 233 -8.01 -16.48 -10.20
CA VAL A 233 -7.08 -17.08 -11.15
C VAL A 233 -5.95 -16.11 -11.43
#